data_68c7a07dff2ede81b1d1b7c48b4346b9
#
_entry.id   68c7a07dff2ede81b1d1b7c48b4346b9
#
_cell.length_a   1.000
_cell.length_b   1.000
_cell.length_c   1.000
_cell.angle_alpha   90.00
_cell.angle_beta   90.00
_cell.angle_gamma   90.00
#
_symmetry.space_group_name_H-M   'P 1'
#
loop_
_entity.id
_entity.type
_entity.pdbx_description
1 polymer ?
#
loop_
_entity_poly.entity_id
_entity_poly.type
_entity_poly.pdbx_seq_one_letter_code
_entity_poly.pdbx_strand_id
1 'polypeptide(L)'
;MTVSTSFGTVPKNYIDTAVQTPQIVLSQKQNNGVLSLFTFNQVTDEETEILKIKANAIDTYFKERNMPLSGTGIKMVKEAEKNNLDWRLLAAIAVRESTGGIHACKRVEYNPFGWGSCKIGFDSNNEAIEVVARNLGGNNPKTAYHYSGKDTKAILQKYNPPSIVARYAHQVMAIMDDIGEQEIVLTSGISNT
;
A
#
# COMPACT_ATOMS: atom_id res chain seq x y z
N MET A 1 54.37 -38.98 30.70
CA MET A 1 54.04 -38.85 29.29
C MET A 1 52.95 -37.77 29.17
N THR A 2 53.32 -36.60 28.80
CA THR A 2 52.41 -35.43 28.68
C THR A 2 52.07 -35.26 27.20
N VAL A 3 50.81 -35.39 26.84
CA VAL A 3 50.31 -35.14 25.47
C VAL A 3 49.78 -33.72 25.41
N SER A 4 50.46 -32.91 24.63
CA SER A 4 50.10 -31.54 24.30
C SER A 4 49.14 -31.53 23.14
N THR A 5 47.89 -31.05 23.33
CA THR A 5 46.94 -30.82 22.25
C THR A 5 46.96 -29.36 21.83
N SER A 6 47.39 -29.14 20.58
CA SER A 6 47.40 -27.87 19.91
C SER A 6 46.02 -27.51 19.47
N PHE A 7 45.50 -26.34 19.91
CA PHE A 7 44.25 -25.72 19.38
C PHE A 7 44.58 -24.90 18.15
N GLY A 8 44.07 -25.31 17.01
CA GLY A 8 44.10 -24.53 15.78
C GLY A 8 43.16 -23.35 15.85
N THR A 9 43.69 -22.15 15.57
CA THR A 9 42.95 -20.91 15.43
C THR A 9 42.23 -20.89 14.08
N VAL A 10 40.90 -20.77 14.08
CA VAL A 10 40.07 -20.52 12.91
C VAL A 10 40.02 -19.00 12.64
N PRO A 11 40.30 -18.51 11.43
CA PRO A 11 40.17 -17.11 11.12
C PRO A 11 38.69 -16.75 10.99
N LYS A 12 38.21 -15.85 11.82
CA LYS A 12 36.91 -15.19 11.69
C LYS A 12 37.00 -14.10 10.62
N ASN A 13 36.60 -14.42 9.39
CA ASN A 13 36.20 -13.38 8.45
C ASN A 13 34.71 -13.11 8.65
N TYR A 14 34.40 -12.23 9.56
CA TYR A 14 33.09 -11.61 9.70
C TYR A 14 33.07 -10.40 8.78
N ILE A 15 32.32 -10.48 7.69
CA ILE A 15 32.00 -9.28 6.91
C ILE A 15 30.85 -8.62 7.66
N ASP A 16 31.21 -7.65 8.48
CA ASP A 16 30.26 -6.76 9.17
C ASP A 16 29.68 -5.80 8.13
N THR A 17 28.51 -6.14 7.62
CA THR A 17 27.73 -5.22 6.81
C THR A 17 27.09 -4.23 7.78
N ALA A 18 27.87 -3.23 8.14
CA ALA A 18 27.37 -2.09 8.91
C ALA A 18 26.26 -1.42 8.10
N VAL A 19 25.02 -1.62 8.55
CA VAL A 19 23.92 -0.74 8.20
C VAL A 19 24.30 0.65 8.71
N GLN A 20 24.73 1.52 7.80
CA GLN A 20 24.99 2.92 8.11
C GLN A 20 23.65 3.60 8.39
N THR A 21 23.27 3.65 9.66
CA THR A 21 22.35 4.67 10.12
C THR A 21 23.03 6.03 9.89
N PRO A 22 22.38 7.01 9.26
CA PRO A 22 22.95 8.34 9.12
C PRO A 22 23.19 8.94 10.51
N GLN A 23 24.44 8.94 10.94
CA GLN A 23 24.84 9.70 12.11
C GLN A 23 24.81 11.16 11.73
N ILE A 24 23.93 11.91 12.38
CA ILE A 24 23.96 13.38 12.35
C ILE A 24 25.23 13.79 13.09
N VAL A 25 26.27 14.08 12.32
CA VAL A 25 27.48 14.72 12.86
C VAL A 25 27.12 16.17 13.12
N LEU A 26 26.83 16.50 14.38
CA LEU A 26 26.77 17.87 14.86
C LEU A 26 28.19 18.45 14.90
N SER A 27 28.72 18.89 13.76
CA SER A 27 29.86 19.78 13.76
C SER A 27 29.35 21.19 14.02
N GLN A 28 29.50 21.65 15.27
CA GLN A 28 29.39 23.07 15.62
C GLN A 28 30.44 23.85 14.82
N LYS A 29 30.00 24.53 13.78
CA LYS A 29 30.65 25.72 13.28
C LYS A 29 29.57 26.77 13.06
N GLN A 30 29.65 27.82 13.89
CA GLN A 30 28.84 29.02 13.77
C GLN A 30 28.91 29.55 12.33
N ASN A 31 27.82 29.61 11.67
CA ASN A 31 27.18 30.59 10.81
C ASN A 31 26.26 29.96 9.80
N ASN A 32 25.04 30.51 9.76
CA ASN A 32 23.95 30.30 8.79
C ASN A 32 22.98 29.15 9.09
N GLY A 33 22.01 29.45 9.94
CA GLY A 33 20.85 28.65 10.26
C GLY A 33 19.76 28.60 9.15
N VAL A 34 20.13 28.28 7.91
CA VAL A 34 19.16 28.20 6.79
C VAL A 34 19.18 26.82 6.10
N LEU A 35 20.27 26.06 6.18
CA LEU A 35 20.43 24.82 5.40
C LEU A 35 19.72 23.58 5.99
N SER A 36 19.36 23.58 7.26
CA SER A 36 18.71 22.42 7.92
C SER A 36 17.20 22.34 7.67
N LEU A 37 16.55 23.45 7.36
CA LEU A 37 15.11 23.48 7.10
C LEU A 37 14.75 23.08 5.64
N PHE A 38 15.65 23.28 4.68
CA PHE A 38 15.39 22.99 3.29
C PHE A 38 15.38 21.48 2.98
N THR A 39 16.22 20.67 3.61
CA THR A 39 16.24 19.23 3.39
C THR A 39 15.03 18.52 3.97
N PHE A 40 14.52 18.95 5.11
CA PHE A 40 13.32 18.34 5.71
C PHE A 40 12.06 18.68 4.90
N ASN A 41 11.95 19.89 4.38
CA ASN A 41 10.81 20.30 3.56
C ASN A 41 10.82 19.62 2.18
N GLN A 42 11.98 19.36 1.56
CA GLN A 42 12.04 18.68 0.26
C GLN A 42 11.57 17.22 0.33
N VAL A 43 11.93 16.48 1.37
CA VAL A 43 11.47 15.07 1.53
C VAL A 43 9.95 15.00 1.74
N THR A 44 9.39 15.92 2.52
CA THR A 44 7.92 15.97 2.75
C THR A 44 7.15 16.41 1.51
N ASP A 45 7.73 17.26 0.68
CA ASP A 45 7.10 17.72 -0.57
C ASP A 45 7.09 16.59 -1.61
N GLU A 46 8.16 15.81 -1.75
CA GLU A 46 8.26 14.67 -2.67
C GLU A 46 7.29 13.53 -2.29
N GLU A 47 7.24 13.14 -1.01
CA GLU A 47 6.27 12.15 -0.53
C GLU A 47 4.82 12.60 -0.78
N THR A 48 4.55 13.89 -0.61
CA THR A 48 3.22 14.45 -0.87
C THR A 48 2.88 14.42 -2.35
N GLU A 49 3.82 14.69 -3.24
CA GLU A 49 3.61 14.63 -4.70
C GLU A 49 3.39 13.19 -5.17
N ILE A 50 4.18 12.22 -4.69
CA ILE A 50 3.99 10.79 -4.99
C ILE A 50 2.59 10.33 -4.54
N LEU A 51 2.15 10.72 -3.35
CA LEU A 51 0.81 10.42 -2.86
C LEU A 51 -0.28 10.99 -3.79
N LYS A 52 -0.11 12.23 -4.24
CA LYS A 52 -1.06 12.87 -5.17
C LYS A 52 -1.09 12.17 -6.54
N ILE A 53 0.06 11.78 -7.08
CA ILE A 53 0.17 11.07 -8.35
C ILE A 53 -0.59 9.74 -8.27
N LYS A 54 -0.35 8.93 -7.24
CA LYS A 54 -1.06 7.67 -7.01
C LYS A 54 -2.57 7.88 -6.86
N ALA A 55 -2.96 8.87 -6.08
CA ALA A 55 -4.36 9.21 -5.86
C ALA A 55 -5.05 9.65 -7.14
N ASN A 56 -4.40 10.50 -7.93
CA ASN A 56 -4.89 10.96 -9.22
C ASN A 56 -5.04 9.81 -10.23
N ALA A 57 -4.13 8.83 -10.22
CA ALA A 57 -4.24 7.64 -11.07
C ALA A 57 -5.53 6.85 -10.74
N ILE A 58 -5.82 6.62 -9.47
CA ILE A 58 -7.06 5.98 -9.03
C ILE A 58 -8.29 6.81 -9.44
N ASP A 59 -8.27 8.10 -9.15
CA ASP A 59 -9.42 8.97 -9.41
C ASP A 59 -9.66 9.16 -10.92
N THR A 60 -8.62 9.21 -11.73
CA THR A 60 -8.70 9.23 -13.19
C THR A 60 -9.34 7.95 -13.71
N TYR A 61 -8.86 6.78 -13.25
CA TYR A 61 -9.43 5.48 -13.61
C TYR A 61 -10.93 5.40 -13.30
N PHE A 62 -11.35 5.85 -12.13
CA PHE A 62 -12.76 5.88 -11.74
C PHE A 62 -13.57 6.89 -12.54
N LYS A 63 -13.05 8.09 -12.75
CA LYS A 63 -13.73 9.19 -13.45
C LYS A 63 -14.00 8.84 -14.91
N GLU A 64 -13.01 8.31 -15.62
CA GLU A 64 -13.15 7.91 -17.03
C GLU A 64 -14.22 6.84 -17.25
N ARG A 65 -14.50 6.05 -16.20
CA ARG A 65 -15.49 4.95 -16.21
C ARG A 65 -16.78 5.31 -15.49
N ASN A 66 -16.98 6.59 -15.12
CA ASN A 66 -18.15 7.09 -14.39
C ASN A 66 -18.43 6.30 -13.09
N MET A 67 -17.39 5.90 -12.37
CA MET A 67 -17.51 5.13 -11.13
C MET A 67 -17.76 6.06 -9.93
N PRO A 68 -18.73 5.75 -9.04
CA PRO A 68 -19.08 6.60 -7.89
C PRO A 68 -17.96 6.85 -6.87
N LEU A 69 -16.96 5.97 -6.81
CA LEU A 69 -15.82 6.14 -5.89
C LEU A 69 -14.77 7.14 -6.39
N SER A 70 -14.98 7.82 -7.52
CA SER A 70 -14.11 8.94 -7.95
C SER A 70 -14.03 10.00 -6.85
N GLY A 71 -12.83 10.50 -6.56
CA GLY A 71 -12.55 11.42 -5.46
C GLY A 71 -12.12 10.74 -4.15
N THR A 72 -12.07 9.40 -4.11
CA THR A 72 -11.59 8.67 -2.91
C THR A 72 -10.12 8.23 -3.01
N GLY A 73 -9.42 8.57 -4.09
CA GLY A 73 -8.04 8.14 -4.36
C GLY A 73 -7.07 8.44 -3.22
N ILE A 74 -7.09 9.67 -2.69
CA ILE A 74 -6.25 10.06 -1.53
C ILE A 74 -6.51 9.14 -0.31
N LYS A 75 -7.78 8.85 0.00
CA LYS A 75 -8.14 8.00 1.14
C LYS A 75 -7.67 6.56 0.89
N MET A 76 -7.84 6.03 -0.32
CA MET A 76 -7.42 4.68 -0.68
C MET A 76 -5.91 4.50 -0.57
N VAL A 77 -5.12 5.43 -1.13
CA VAL A 77 -3.65 5.36 -1.05
C VAL A 77 -3.18 5.44 0.40
N LYS A 78 -3.65 6.42 1.18
CA LYS A 78 -3.26 6.57 2.58
C LYS A 78 -3.58 5.34 3.43
N GLU A 79 -4.77 4.77 3.28
CA GLU A 79 -5.12 3.58 4.04
C GLU A 79 -4.38 2.32 3.57
N ALA A 80 -4.07 2.22 2.28
CA ALA A 80 -3.23 1.13 1.78
C ALA A 80 -1.82 1.22 2.36
N GLU A 81 -1.14 2.37 2.27
CA GLU A 81 0.20 2.58 2.81
C GLU A 81 0.25 2.37 4.33
N LYS A 82 -0.69 2.94 5.09
CA LYS A 82 -0.83 2.74 6.53
C LYS A 82 -0.94 1.26 6.94
N ASN A 83 -1.49 0.43 6.06
CA ASN A 83 -1.73 -0.99 6.32
C ASN A 83 -0.77 -1.92 5.53
N ASN A 84 0.33 -1.40 4.97
CA ASN A 84 1.33 -2.13 4.19
C ASN A 84 0.75 -2.91 3.01
N LEU A 85 -0.23 -2.33 2.32
CA LEU A 85 -0.85 -2.85 1.12
C LEU A 85 -0.32 -2.13 -0.12
N ASP A 86 -0.39 -2.80 -1.27
CA ASP A 86 -0.21 -2.12 -2.56
C ASP A 86 -1.27 -1.00 -2.69
N TRP A 87 -0.85 0.20 -3.07
CA TRP A 87 -1.69 1.39 -3.13
C TRP A 87 -2.91 1.25 -4.08
N ARG A 88 -2.82 0.36 -5.08
CA ARG A 88 -3.87 0.08 -6.07
C ARG A 88 -4.91 -0.93 -5.59
N LEU A 89 -4.56 -1.72 -4.56
CA LEU A 89 -5.32 -2.90 -4.17
C LEU A 89 -6.78 -2.59 -3.80
N LEU A 90 -7.01 -1.57 -2.99
CA LEU A 90 -8.36 -1.22 -2.54
C LEU A 90 -9.24 -0.77 -3.72
N ALA A 91 -8.71 0.05 -4.61
CA ALA A 91 -9.39 0.49 -5.81
C ALA A 91 -9.77 -0.70 -6.71
N ALA A 92 -8.81 -1.58 -6.97
CA ALA A 92 -9.03 -2.74 -7.83
C ALA A 92 -10.05 -3.74 -7.25
N ILE A 93 -10.07 -3.96 -5.93
CA ILE A 93 -11.11 -4.77 -5.29
C ILE A 93 -12.49 -4.10 -5.47
N ALA A 94 -12.62 -2.80 -5.21
CA ALA A 94 -13.89 -2.09 -5.36
C ALA A 94 -14.41 -2.13 -6.81
N VAL A 95 -13.51 -2.02 -7.80
CA VAL A 95 -13.86 -2.20 -9.21
C VAL A 95 -14.40 -3.60 -9.47
N ARG A 96 -13.70 -4.62 -9.00
CA ARG A 96 -14.07 -6.03 -9.25
C ARG A 96 -15.37 -6.43 -8.55
N GLU A 97 -15.62 -5.92 -7.34
CA GLU A 97 -16.81 -6.27 -6.55
C GLU A 97 -18.07 -5.53 -6.98
N SER A 98 -17.94 -4.25 -7.31
CA SER A 98 -19.10 -3.39 -7.51
C SER A 98 -18.98 -2.40 -8.67
N THR A 99 -17.99 -2.58 -9.56
CA THR A 99 -17.72 -1.62 -10.64
C THR A 99 -17.50 -0.21 -10.04
N GLY A 100 -16.60 -0.13 -9.04
CA GLY A 100 -16.27 1.13 -8.37
C GLY A 100 -17.45 1.78 -7.65
N GLY A 101 -18.39 0.99 -7.15
CA GLY A 101 -19.55 1.43 -6.39
C GLY A 101 -20.88 1.47 -7.16
N ILE A 102 -20.89 1.31 -8.50
CA ILE A 102 -22.15 1.29 -9.30
C ILE A 102 -23.08 0.17 -8.82
N HIS A 103 -22.53 -0.98 -8.51
CA HIS A 103 -23.26 -2.18 -8.07
C HIS A 103 -22.96 -2.52 -6.61
N ALA A 104 -22.80 -1.51 -5.76
CA ALA A 104 -22.59 -1.72 -4.32
C ALA A 104 -23.73 -2.53 -3.69
N CYS A 105 -23.48 -3.07 -2.49
CA CYS A 105 -24.44 -3.88 -1.76
C CYS A 105 -25.79 -3.17 -1.59
N LYS A 106 -26.88 -3.76 -2.07
CA LYS A 106 -28.21 -3.12 -2.07
C LYS A 106 -28.90 -3.09 -0.70
N ARG A 107 -28.50 -3.98 0.23
CA ARG A 107 -29.15 -4.14 1.54
C ARG A 107 -28.50 -3.34 2.66
N VAL A 108 -27.32 -2.81 2.40
CA VAL A 108 -26.52 -2.06 3.37
C VAL A 108 -25.91 -0.88 2.65
N GLU A 109 -25.63 0.19 3.38
CA GLU A 109 -25.06 1.41 2.84
C GLU A 109 -23.52 1.33 2.77
N TYR A 110 -22.94 2.05 1.84
CA TYR A 110 -21.50 2.30 1.68
C TYR A 110 -20.61 1.06 1.70
N ASN A 111 -21.06 -0.07 1.12
CA ASN A 111 -20.25 -1.27 0.99
C ASN A 111 -19.94 -1.62 -0.48
N PRO A 112 -19.00 -0.88 -1.11
CA PRO A 112 -18.59 -1.16 -2.49
C PRO A 112 -17.64 -2.37 -2.61
N PHE A 113 -17.18 -2.91 -1.48
CA PHE A 113 -16.26 -4.03 -1.42
C PHE A 113 -16.95 -5.39 -1.30
N GLY A 114 -18.26 -5.47 -1.15
CA GLY A 114 -18.95 -6.73 -0.84
C GLY A 114 -18.54 -7.30 0.52
N TRP A 115 -17.90 -6.50 1.37
CA TRP A 115 -17.35 -6.93 2.65
C TRP A 115 -18.39 -7.56 3.57
N GLY A 116 -18.00 -8.68 4.22
CA GLY A 116 -18.91 -9.42 5.08
C GLY A 116 -20.11 -10.02 4.32
N SER A 117 -19.95 -10.39 3.04
CA SER A 117 -21.00 -10.92 2.18
C SER A 117 -22.22 -9.99 2.08
N CYS A 118 -21.97 -8.68 1.98
CA CYS A 118 -23.00 -7.62 1.93
C CYS A 118 -23.98 -7.63 3.14
N LYS A 119 -23.50 -8.04 4.30
CA LYS A 119 -24.28 -8.00 5.56
C LYS A 119 -23.85 -6.85 6.49
N ILE A 120 -22.76 -6.17 6.16
CA ILE A 120 -22.17 -5.09 6.95
C ILE A 120 -22.31 -3.80 6.14
N GLY A 121 -22.92 -2.78 6.73
CA GLY A 121 -22.92 -1.41 6.22
C GLY A 121 -21.86 -0.56 6.91
N PHE A 122 -21.60 0.59 6.33
CA PHE A 122 -20.65 1.58 6.85
C PHE A 122 -21.32 2.96 6.87
N ASP A 123 -20.78 3.90 7.64
CA ASP A 123 -21.31 5.26 7.71
C ASP A 123 -20.91 6.10 6.48
N SER A 124 -19.86 5.67 5.77
CA SER A 124 -19.38 6.31 4.54
C SER A 124 -18.46 5.37 3.72
N ASN A 125 -18.22 5.73 2.46
CA ASN A 125 -17.19 5.06 1.64
C ASN A 125 -15.80 5.20 2.27
N ASN A 126 -15.50 6.30 2.96
CA ASN A 126 -14.22 6.49 3.64
C ASN A 126 -14.04 5.51 4.81
N GLU A 127 -15.09 5.25 5.57
CA GLU A 127 -15.07 4.24 6.64
C GLU A 127 -14.91 2.84 6.05
N ALA A 128 -15.64 2.51 4.99
CA ALA A 128 -15.50 1.22 4.31
C ALA A 128 -14.06 0.98 3.85
N ILE A 129 -13.41 1.99 3.22
CA ILE A 129 -12.02 1.94 2.79
C ILE A 129 -11.09 1.67 3.98
N GLU A 130 -11.25 2.40 5.09
CA GLU A 130 -10.43 2.24 6.28
C GLU A 130 -10.58 0.85 6.92
N VAL A 131 -11.82 0.40 7.11
CA VAL A 131 -12.09 -0.90 7.73
C VAL A 131 -11.55 -2.04 6.87
N VAL A 132 -11.79 -2.00 5.55
CA VAL A 132 -11.30 -3.05 4.64
C VAL A 132 -9.78 -3.05 4.58
N ALA A 133 -9.13 -1.89 4.45
CA ALA A 133 -7.67 -1.78 4.46
C ALA A 133 -7.05 -2.39 5.72
N ARG A 134 -7.56 -2.00 6.91
CA ARG A 134 -7.08 -2.53 8.19
C ARG A 134 -7.21 -4.04 8.29
N ASN A 135 -8.29 -4.61 7.76
CA ASN A 135 -8.46 -6.07 7.76
C ASN A 135 -7.48 -6.74 6.79
N LEU A 136 -7.36 -6.26 5.55
CA LEU A 136 -6.50 -6.85 4.53
C LEU A 136 -5.00 -6.76 4.88
N GLY A 137 -4.58 -5.69 5.57
CA GLY A 137 -3.22 -5.53 6.09
C GLY A 137 -2.92 -6.38 7.34
N GLY A 138 -3.90 -7.14 7.87
CA GLY A 138 -3.73 -7.96 9.07
C GLY A 138 -3.68 -7.16 10.37
N ASN A 139 -4.09 -5.88 10.35
CA ASN A 139 -4.04 -4.98 11.52
C ASN A 139 -5.32 -5.00 12.38
N ASN A 140 -6.28 -5.86 12.03
CA ASN A 140 -7.43 -6.15 12.89
C ASN A 140 -7.21 -7.49 13.62
N PRO A 141 -7.07 -7.52 14.97
CA PRO A 141 -6.81 -8.74 15.71
C PRO A 141 -7.82 -9.86 15.45
N LYS A 142 -9.07 -9.52 15.14
CA LYS A 142 -10.14 -10.51 14.87
C LYS A 142 -9.96 -11.24 13.54
N THR A 143 -9.23 -10.65 12.58
CA THR A 143 -9.05 -11.18 11.22
C THR A 143 -7.58 -11.34 10.83
N ALA A 144 -6.64 -10.95 11.69
CA ALA A 144 -5.20 -10.99 11.44
C ALA A 144 -4.72 -12.37 10.95
N TYR A 145 -5.23 -13.45 11.54
CA TYR A 145 -4.89 -14.82 11.14
C TYR A 145 -5.23 -15.15 9.68
N HIS A 146 -6.11 -14.37 9.05
CA HIS A 146 -6.45 -14.53 7.63
C HIS A 146 -5.46 -13.81 6.71
N TYR A 147 -4.94 -12.64 7.11
CA TYR A 147 -4.29 -11.70 6.20
C TYR A 147 -2.85 -11.33 6.59
N SER A 148 -2.48 -11.43 7.87
CA SER A 148 -1.16 -11.01 8.34
C SER A 148 -0.02 -11.74 7.61
N GLY A 149 0.99 -10.97 7.17
CA GLY A 149 2.18 -11.48 6.51
C GLY A 149 1.96 -12.04 5.10
N LYS A 150 0.81 -11.76 4.47
CA LYS A 150 0.49 -12.23 3.11
C LYS A 150 0.84 -11.19 2.06
N ASP A 151 1.33 -11.66 0.93
CA ASP A 151 1.45 -10.85 -0.28
C ASP A 151 0.07 -10.56 -0.91
N THR A 152 0.03 -9.65 -1.86
CA THR A 152 -1.19 -9.21 -2.55
C THR A 152 -1.98 -10.38 -3.13
N LYS A 153 -1.32 -11.33 -3.78
CA LYS A 153 -1.99 -12.50 -4.37
C LYS A 153 -2.62 -13.39 -3.32
N ALA A 154 -1.91 -13.67 -2.23
CA ALA A 154 -2.39 -14.48 -1.12
C ALA A 154 -3.56 -13.79 -0.37
N ILE A 155 -3.51 -12.45 -0.21
CA ILE A 155 -4.62 -11.65 0.30
C ILE A 155 -5.87 -11.85 -0.58
N LEU A 156 -5.74 -11.70 -1.89
CA LEU A 156 -6.84 -11.84 -2.83
C LEU A 156 -7.42 -13.26 -2.87
N GLN A 157 -6.57 -14.28 -2.77
CA GLN A 157 -7.00 -15.68 -2.68
C GLN A 157 -7.72 -15.98 -1.36
N LYS A 158 -7.42 -15.23 -0.30
CA LYS A 158 -8.16 -15.35 0.96
C LYS A 158 -9.45 -14.55 0.94
N TYR A 159 -9.45 -13.40 0.29
CA TYR A 159 -10.64 -12.56 0.11
C TYR A 159 -11.76 -13.29 -0.66
N ASN A 160 -11.40 -13.85 -1.81
CA ASN A 160 -12.29 -14.66 -2.62
C ASN A 160 -11.53 -15.92 -3.11
N PRO A 161 -11.74 -17.06 -2.44
CA PRO A 161 -10.97 -18.28 -2.72
C PRO A 161 -11.16 -18.79 -4.15
N PRO A 162 -10.11 -19.39 -4.76
CA PRO A 162 -10.19 -19.97 -6.11
C PRO A 162 -11.24 -21.07 -6.26
N SER A 163 -11.64 -21.72 -5.16
CA SER A 163 -12.75 -22.68 -5.12
C SER A 163 -14.13 -22.04 -5.34
N ILE A 164 -14.24 -20.72 -5.11
CA ILE A 164 -15.48 -19.95 -5.33
C ILE A 164 -15.39 -19.20 -6.65
N VAL A 165 -14.29 -18.46 -6.89
CA VAL A 165 -14.03 -17.72 -8.14
C VAL A 165 -12.59 -17.98 -8.59
N ALA A 166 -12.40 -18.94 -9.46
CA ALA A 166 -11.09 -19.48 -9.86
C ALA A 166 -10.07 -18.43 -10.33
N ARG A 167 -10.51 -17.33 -10.95
CA ARG A 167 -9.63 -16.30 -11.53
C ARG A 167 -9.69 -14.97 -10.78
N TYR A 168 -10.27 -14.92 -9.58
CA TYR A 168 -10.48 -13.67 -8.85
C TYR A 168 -9.19 -12.85 -8.67
N ALA A 169 -8.16 -13.46 -8.09
CA ALA A 169 -6.89 -12.79 -7.86
C ALA A 169 -6.26 -12.23 -9.15
N HIS A 170 -6.29 -13.00 -10.23
CA HIS A 170 -5.79 -12.55 -11.53
C HIS A 170 -6.58 -11.36 -12.09
N GLN A 171 -7.89 -11.37 -11.93
CA GLN A 171 -8.75 -10.27 -12.41
C GLN A 171 -8.49 -8.98 -11.62
N VAL A 172 -8.33 -9.07 -10.29
CA VAL A 172 -8.01 -7.89 -9.47
C VAL A 172 -6.61 -7.38 -9.79
N MET A 173 -5.62 -8.26 -9.94
CA MET A 173 -4.25 -7.85 -10.29
C MET A 173 -4.18 -7.18 -11.66
N ALA A 174 -4.93 -7.65 -12.66
CA ALA A 174 -5.03 -6.99 -13.96
C ALA A 174 -5.62 -5.56 -13.84
N ILE A 175 -6.64 -5.37 -12.99
CA ILE A 175 -7.18 -4.02 -12.72
C ILE A 175 -6.14 -3.15 -12.00
N MET A 176 -5.33 -3.71 -11.11
CA MET A 176 -4.23 -2.98 -10.48
C MET A 176 -3.21 -2.51 -11.52
N ASP A 177 -2.89 -3.34 -12.51
CA ASP A 177 -1.98 -2.99 -13.59
C ASP A 177 -2.56 -1.87 -14.45
N ASP A 178 -3.84 -1.95 -14.83
CA ASP A 178 -4.54 -0.89 -15.56
C ASP A 178 -4.55 0.46 -14.79
N ILE A 179 -4.70 0.45 -13.47
CA ILE A 179 -4.59 1.66 -12.62
C ILE A 179 -3.14 2.17 -12.62
N GLY A 180 -2.16 1.28 -12.58
CA GLY A 180 -0.74 1.64 -12.62
C GLY A 180 -0.33 2.31 -13.93
N GLU A 181 -0.93 1.94 -15.06
CA GLU A 181 -0.70 2.60 -16.34
C GLU A 181 -1.11 4.09 -16.32
N GLN A 182 -2.15 4.46 -15.58
CA GLN A 182 -2.56 5.86 -15.38
C GLN A 182 -1.48 6.66 -14.63
N GLU A 183 -0.79 6.07 -13.67
CA GLU A 183 0.33 6.71 -12.96
C GLU A 183 1.47 7.04 -13.93
N ILE A 184 1.82 6.13 -14.83
CA ILE A 184 2.89 6.32 -15.83
C ILE A 184 2.54 7.47 -16.76
N VAL A 185 1.31 7.55 -17.24
CA VAL A 185 0.85 8.65 -18.13
C VAL A 185 0.96 10.00 -17.43
N LEU A 186 0.53 10.08 -16.16
CA LEU A 186 0.58 11.31 -15.38
C LEU A 186 2.02 11.79 -15.14
N THR A 187 2.92 10.86 -14.81
CA THR A 187 4.33 11.20 -14.56
C THR A 187 5.08 11.61 -15.83
N SER A 188 4.81 10.95 -16.96
CA SER A 188 5.42 11.30 -18.25
C SER A 188 4.98 12.67 -18.77
N GLY A 189 3.76 13.10 -18.46
CA GLY A 189 3.24 14.43 -18.81
C GLY A 189 3.95 15.56 -18.07
N ILE A 190 4.39 15.34 -16.85
CA ILE A 190 5.09 16.33 -16.02
C ILE A 190 6.53 16.55 -16.51
N SER A 191 7.18 15.53 -17.05
CA SER A 191 8.57 15.60 -17.51
C SER A 191 8.76 16.39 -18.83
N ASN A 192 7.68 16.76 -19.52
CA ASN A 192 7.71 17.46 -20.80
C ASN A 192 7.27 18.93 -20.73
N THR A 193 7.10 19.49 -19.53
CA THR A 193 6.73 20.89 -19.29
C THR A 193 7.85 21.62 -18.55
#